data_de6f0ad2e27b4a71e115783031fd110a
#
_entry.id   de6f0ad2e27b4a71e115783031fd110a
#
_cell.length_a   1.000
_cell.length_b   1.000
_cell.length_c   1.000
_cell.angle_alpha   90.00
_cell.angle_beta   90.00
_cell.angle_gamma   90.00
#
_symmetry.space_group_name_H-M   'P 1'
#
loop_
_entity.id
_entity.type
_entity.pdbx_description
1 polymer ?
#
loop_
_entity_poly.entity_id
_entity_poly.type
_entity_poly.pdbx_seq_one_letter_code
_entity_poly.pdbx_strand_id
1 'polypeptide(L)'
;MSGYIQEDIDPEELAHRTELASAIAGSVRDLIDATVRTEVGETDIAEARRLIAAATEVLRKDQLPGPFGIRFNSDGTKRSWGNAVLGRRNPIAPPVELHHESEYSWLEVALGPQYEGPAGLVHGGVLALVFDQLLGSTAEFQGVPGMTGTLTVRYRRGTPLGVIRGEARVDRVEGVKTFVTGTISVDGQLTAESEGIFILPRWARGEVPDAMRNSVGEG
;
A
#
# COMPACT_ATOMS: atom_id res chain seq x y z
N MET A 1 4.44 -14.27 -17.49
CA MET A 1 3.73 -13.65 -16.36
C MET A 1 3.39 -12.22 -16.76
N SER A 2 2.11 -11.94 -16.96
CA SER A 2 1.65 -10.61 -17.41
C SER A 2 1.53 -9.71 -16.18
N GLY A 3 2.48 -8.87 -15.91
CA GLY A 3 2.41 -7.95 -14.77
C GLY A 3 3.77 -7.43 -14.32
N TYR A 4 4.85 -8.08 -14.75
CA TYR A 4 6.23 -7.66 -14.49
C TYR A 4 6.80 -7.05 -15.77
N ILE A 5 7.14 -5.77 -15.75
CA ILE A 5 7.59 -5.02 -16.93
C ILE A 5 8.94 -4.38 -16.61
N GLN A 6 9.98 -4.75 -17.35
CA GLN A 6 11.22 -4.00 -17.32
C GLN A 6 11.04 -2.72 -18.15
N GLU A 7 11.28 -1.58 -17.51
CA GLU A 7 11.15 -0.25 -18.10
C GLU A 7 12.19 0.64 -17.46
N ASP A 8 13.34 0.79 -18.15
CA ASP A 8 14.42 1.65 -17.68
C ASP A 8 14.05 3.12 -17.87
N ILE A 9 13.93 3.82 -16.75
CA ILE A 9 13.66 5.26 -16.70
C ILE A 9 14.83 5.89 -15.94
N ASP A 10 15.36 6.99 -16.47
CA ASP A 10 16.41 7.73 -15.76
C ASP A 10 15.85 8.36 -14.45
N PRO A 11 16.73 8.65 -13.47
CA PRO A 11 16.29 9.12 -12.16
C PRO A 11 15.52 10.44 -12.18
N GLU A 12 15.83 11.38 -13.07
CA GLU A 12 15.16 12.67 -13.18
C GLU A 12 13.74 12.49 -13.72
N GLU A 13 13.57 11.74 -14.79
CA GLU A 13 12.27 11.39 -15.34
C GLU A 13 11.44 10.58 -14.34
N LEU A 14 12.06 9.64 -13.61
CA LEU A 14 11.38 8.88 -12.56
C LEU A 14 10.87 9.79 -11.44
N ALA A 15 11.67 10.74 -10.98
CA ALA A 15 11.28 11.70 -9.96
C ALA A 15 10.09 12.55 -10.44
N HIS A 16 10.14 13.07 -11.67
CA HIS A 16 9.07 13.85 -12.27
C HIS A 16 7.77 13.06 -12.39
N ARG A 17 7.82 11.81 -12.91
CA ARG A 17 6.63 10.95 -13.00
C ARG A 17 6.07 10.59 -11.63
N THR A 18 6.93 10.41 -10.64
CA THR A 18 6.52 10.12 -9.25
C THR A 18 5.76 11.31 -8.66
N GLU A 19 6.25 12.54 -8.87
CA GLU A 19 5.60 13.76 -8.44
C GLU A 19 4.22 13.90 -9.05
N LEU A 20 4.10 13.77 -10.38
CA LEU A 20 2.80 13.86 -11.08
C LEU A 20 1.81 12.80 -10.60
N ALA A 21 2.25 11.55 -10.44
CA ALA A 21 1.41 10.47 -9.95
C ALA A 21 0.93 10.72 -8.50
N SER A 22 1.83 11.20 -7.64
CA SER A 22 1.51 11.52 -6.25
C SER A 22 0.56 12.73 -6.14
N ALA A 23 0.76 13.75 -6.95
CA ALA A 23 -0.07 14.95 -6.96
C ALA A 23 -1.52 14.63 -7.34
N ILE A 24 -1.75 13.91 -8.45
CA ILE A 24 -3.11 13.55 -8.85
C ILE A 24 -3.78 12.59 -7.85
N ALA A 25 -3.05 11.61 -7.31
CA ALA A 25 -3.58 10.71 -6.29
C ALA A 25 -3.90 11.47 -4.98
N GLY A 26 -3.09 12.46 -4.60
CA GLY A 26 -3.36 13.38 -3.49
C GLY A 26 -4.66 14.14 -3.67
N SER A 27 -4.85 14.80 -4.82
CA SER A 27 -6.08 15.54 -5.12
C SER A 27 -7.33 14.66 -5.07
N VAL A 28 -7.24 13.40 -5.52
CA VAL A 28 -8.37 12.47 -5.42
C VAL A 28 -8.61 12.03 -3.96
N ARG A 29 -7.56 11.84 -3.14
CA ARG A 29 -7.73 11.56 -1.71
C ARG A 29 -8.41 12.71 -0.97
N ASP A 30 -8.04 13.96 -1.28
CA ASP A 30 -8.71 15.15 -0.74
C ASP A 30 -10.19 15.20 -1.15
N LEU A 31 -10.49 14.82 -2.40
CA LEU A 31 -11.87 14.70 -2.88
C LEU A 31 -12.64 13.61 -2.13
N ILE A 32 -12.04 12.45 -1.87
CA ILE A 32 -12.65 11.37 -1.10
C ILE A 32 -12.98 11.86 0.32
N ASP A 33 -12.03 12.49 1.01
CA ASP A 33 -12.24 13.06 2.36
C ASP A 33 -13.37 14.10 2.36
N ALA A 34 -13.34 15.05 1.42
CA ALA A 34 -14.39 16.04 1.27
C ALA A 34 -15.76 15.41 0.97
N THR A 35 -15.81 14.35 0.15
CA THR A 35 -17.06 13.64 -0.18
C THR A 35 -17.65 12.95 1.05
N VAL A 36 -16.83 12.36 1.90
CA VAL A 36 -17.30 11.71 3.13
C VAL A 36 -17.88 12.72 4.13
N ARG A 37 -17.33 13.93 4.19
CA ARG A 37 -17.67 14.93 5.21
C ARG A 37 -18.57 16.07 4.74
N THR A 38 -18.96 16.09 3.44
CA THR A 38 -19.74 17.20 2.90
C THR A 38 -21.18 17.22 3.43
N GLU A 39 -21.68 18.43 3.65
CA GLU A 39 -23.09 18.70 3.98
C GLU A 39 -23.67 19.79 3.05
N VAL A 40 -23.06 20.02 1.88
CA VAL A 40 -23.53 21.01 0.92
C VAL A 40 -24.84 20.57 0.25
N GLY A 41 -25.63 21.55 -0.25
CA GLY A 41 -26.92 21.30 -0.87
C GLY A 41 -26.84 20.71 -2.28
N GLU A 42 -28.00 20.38 -2.86
CA GLU A 42 -28.12 19.70 -4.15
C GLU A 42 -27.43 20.43 -5.31
N THR A 43 -27.49 21.77 -5.32
CA THR A 43 -26.84 22.58 -6.37
C THR A 43 -25.33 22.37 -6.39
N ASP A 44 -24.69 22.40 -5.22
CA ASP A 44 -23.25 22.21 -5.10
C ASP A 44 -22.85 20.77 -5.38
N ILE A 45 -23.67 19.80 -4.97
CA ILE A 45 -23.47 18.38 -5.32
C ILE A 45 -23.54 18.20 -6.84
N ALA A 46 -24.51 18.82 -7.53
CA ALA A 46 -24.61 18.71 -8.98
C ALA A 46 -23.40 19.31 -9.69
N GLU A 47 -22.91 20.46 -9.23
CA GLU A 47 -21.71 21.09 -9.77
C GLU A 47 -20.44 20.24 -9.49
N ALA A 48 -20.26 19.74 -8.27
CA ALA A 48 -19.15 18.85 -7.94
C ALA A 48 -19.11 17.61 -8.84
N ARG A 49 -20.27 16.96 -9.04
CA ARG A 49 -20.39 15.81 -9.96
C ARG A 49 -20.00 16.17 -11.40
N ARG A 50 -20.38 17.34 -11.90
CA ARG A 50 -20.02 17.82 -13.23
C ARG A 50 -18.50 17.99 -13.36
N LEU A 51 -17.84 18.59 -12.36
CA LEU A 51 -16.39 18.79 -12.32
C LEU A 51 -15.63 17.45 -12.27
N ILE A 52 -16.09 16.51 -11.43
CA ILE A 52 -15.52 15.16 -11.33
C ILE A 52 -15.63 14.43 -12.67
N ALA A 53 -16.78 14.49 -13.34
CA ALA A 53 -16.97 13.89 -14.66
C ALA A 53 -15.99 14.49 -15.69
N ALA A 54 -15.85 15.83 -15.71
CA ALA A 54 -14.92 16.49 -16.61
C ALA A 54 -13.47 16.08 -16.36
N ALA A 55 -13.02 16.02 -15.11
CA ALA A 55 -11.69 15.55 -14.74
C ALA A 55 -11.47 14.09 -15.16
N THR A 56 -12.49 13.24 -14.98
CA THR A 56 -12.44 11.83 -15.39
C THR A 56 -12.24 11.68 -16.89
N GLU A 57 -12.92 12.47 -17.71
CA GLU A 57 -12.75 12.45 -19.17
C GLU A 57 -11.34 12.92 -19.59
N VAL A 58 -10.75 13.87 -18.87
CA VAL A 58 -9.34 14.26 -19.12
C VAL A 58 -8.40 13.08 -18.88
N LEU A 59 -8.57 12.35 -17.77
CA LEU A 59 -7.72 11.22 -17.39
C LEU A 59 -7.94 10.00 -18.31
N ARG A 60 -9.10 9.89 -18.96
CA ARG A 60 -9.42 8.79 -19.88
C ARG A 60 -8.85 8.94 -21.28
N LYS A 61 -8.30 10.11 -21.64
CA LYS A 61 -7.73 10.35 -22.98
C LYS A 61 -6.63 9.38 -23.36
N ASP A 62 -5.86 8.92 -22.36
CA ASP A 62 -4.82 7.93 -22.54
C ASP A 62 -4.74 7.07 -21.28
N GLN A 63 -4.95 5.76 -21.43
CA GLN A 63 -5.00 4.82 -20.32
C GLN A 63 -4.23 3.55 -20.63
N LEU A 64 -3.66 2.94 -19.61
CA LEU A 64 -3.11 1.60 -19.73
C LEU A 64 -4.24 0.61 -20.08
N PRO A 65 -3.97 -0.44 -20.88
CA PRO A 65 -4.96 -1.45 -21.25
C PRO A 65 -5.38 -2.36 -20.07
N GLY A 66 -4.71 -2.26 -18.92
CA GLY A 66 -4.94 -3.06 -17.73
C GLY A 66 -4.34 -2.43 -16.48
N PRO A 67 -4.11 -3.22 -15.41
CA PRO A 67 -3.51 -2.74 -14.19
C PRO A 67 -2.09 -2.24 -14.42
N PHE A 68 -1.60 -1.39 -13.51
CA PHE A 68 -0.24 -0.84 -13.60
C PHE A 68 0.84 -1.94 -13.55
N GLY A 69 0.59 -2.98 -12.75
CA GLY A 69 1.55 -4.07 -12.52
C GLY A 69 2.75 -3.61 -11.69
N ILE A 70 3.83 -4.38 -11.78
CA ILE A 70 5.13 -4.08 -11.20
C ILE A 70 6.09 -3.73 -12.33
N ARG A 71 6.67 -2.55 -12.26
CA ARG A 71 7.69 -2.09 -13.20
C ARG A 71 9.02 -1.95 -12.49
N PHE A 72 10.10 -2.25 -13.16
CA PHE A 72 11.44 -2.19 -12.58
C PHE A 72 12.48 -1.74 -13.60
N ASN A 73 13.47 -1.03 -13.10
CA ASN A 73 14.67 -0.69 -13.84
C ASN A 73 15.72 -1.82 -13.74
N SER A 74 16.69 -1.84 -14.63
CA SER A 74 17.82 -2.78 -14.59
C SER A 74 18.66 -2.67 -13.31
N ASP A 75 18.63 -1.52 -12.62
CA ASP A 75 19.28 -1.28 -11.33
C ASP A 75 18.51 -1.85 -10.13
N GLY A 76 17.34 -2.46 -10.36
CA GLY A 76 16.47 -3.02 -9.32
C GLY A 76 15.46 -2.05 -8.74
N THR A 77 15.45 -0.76 -9.14
CA THR A 77 14.42 0.21 -8.71
C THR A 77 13.04 -0.24 -9.15
N LYS A 78 12.11 -0.43 -8.21
CA LYS A 78 10.76 -0.94 -8.46
C LYS A 78 9.70 0.15 -8.35
N ARG A 79 8.61 -0.08 -9.07
CA ARG A 79 7.43 0.79 -9.11
C ARG A 79 6.17 -0.05 -9.11
N SER A 80 5.51 -0.15 -7.98
CA SER A 80 4.18 -0.77 -7.78
C SER A 80 3.09 0.29 -7.60
N TRP A 81 3.07 1.30 -8.49
CA TRP A 81 2.24 2.50 -8.32
C TRP A 81 0.73 2.25 -8.32
N GLY A 82 0.29 1.09 -8.78
CA GLY A 82 -1.12 0.66 -8.71
C GLY A 82 -1.48 -0.11 -7.44
N ASN A 83 -0.51 -0.44 -6.57
CA ASN A 83 -0.74 -1.20 -5.34
C ASN A 83 -1.77 -0.51 -4.43
N ALA A 84 -2.58 -1.30 -3.74
CA ALA A 84 -3.70 -0.82 -2.92
C ALA A 84 -3.24 -0.14 -1.61
N VAL A 85 -1.97 -0.29 -1.22
CA VAL A 85 -1.44 0.26 0.05
C VAL A 85 -0.30 1.25 -0.18
N LEU A 86 0.66 0.93 -1.07
CA LEU A 86 1.84 1.74 -1.35
C LEU A 86 1.73 2.54 -2.66
N GLY A 87 0.67 2.33 -3.42
CA GLY A 87 0.56 2.82 -4.78
C GLY A 87 0.54 4.34 -4.89
N ARG A 88 1.63 4.93 -5.34
CA ARG A 88 1.75 6.39 -5.56
C ARG A 88 0.70 6.93 -6.53
N ARG A 89 0.19 6.08 -7.43
CA ARG A 89 -0.82 6.41 -8.45
C ARG A 89 -2.23 5.98 -8.04
N ASN A 90 -2.35 5.25 -6.93
CA ASN A 90 -3.62 4.72 -6.47
C ASN A 90 -4.20 5.60 -5.34
N PRO A 91 -5.28 6.35 -5.57
CA PRO A 91 -5.84 7.23 -4.54
C PRO A 91 -6.54 6.49 -3.39
N ILE A 92 -6.92 5.21 -3.54
CA ILE A 92 -7.44 4.43 -2.41
C ILE A 92 -6.34 3.98 -1.45
N ALA A 93 -5.07 3.95 -1.91
CA ALA A 93 -3.95 3.65 -1.05
C ALA A 93 -3.83 4.72 0.04
N PRO A 94 -3.72 4.34 1.32
CA PRO A 94 -3.28 5.27 2.35
C PRO A 94 -1.91 5.84 1.95
N PRO A 95 -1.57 7.09 2.30
CA PRO A 95 -0.27 7.65 1.94
C PRO A 95 0.86 7.05 2.80
N VAL A 96 1.01 5.73 2.76
CA VAL A 96 1.99 4.98 3.56
C VAL A 96 3.38 5.12 2.95
N GLU A 97 4.35 5.44 3.80
CA GLU A 97 5.78 5.29 3.52
C GLU A 97 6.36 4.24 4.47
N LEU A 98 7.03 3.24 3.89
CA LEU A 98 7.70 2.20 4.64
C LEU A 98 9.16 2.57 4.86
N HIS A 99 9.60 2.39 6.08
CA HIS A 99 10.98 2.57 6.50
C HIS A 99 11.53 1.23 6.96
N HIS A 100 12.76 0.93 6.55
CA HIS A 100 13.42 -0.33 6.82
C HIS A 100 14.69 -0.11 7.63
N GLU A 101 14.80 -0.82 8.74
CA GLU A 101 15.98 -0.93 9.58
C GLU A 101 16.57 -2.33 9.47
N SER A 102 17.73 -2.57 10.04
CA SER A 102 18.42 -3.86 9.92
C SER A 102 17.58 -5.06 10.38
N GLU A 103 16.73 -4.90 11.39
CA GLU A 103 16.00 -6.01 12.03
C GLU A 103 14.47 -5.87 11.97
N TYR A 104 13.95 -4.69 11.57
CA TYR A 104 12.51 -4.42 11.52
C TYR A 104 12.16 -3.40 10.46
N SER A 105 10.90 -3.34 10.12
CA SER A 105 10.35 -2.27 9.28
C SER A 105 9.26 -1.53 10.04
N TRP A 106 9.03 -0.26 9.69
CA TRP A 106 8.02 0.53 10.33
C TRP A 106 7.37 1.52 9.35
N LEU A 107 6.20 2.01 9.74
CA LEU A 107 5.48 3.07 9.05
C LEU A 107 4.79 3.99 10.06
N GLU A 108 4.54 5.21 9.62
CA GLU A 108 3.57 6.12 10.23
C GLU A 108 2.63 6.62 9.13
N VAL A 109 1.32 6.61 9.40
CA VAL A 109 0.34 7.08 8.43
C VAL A 109 -0.88 7.66 9.13
N ALA A 110 -1.41 8.77 8.59
CA ALA A 110 -2.67 9.33 9.03
C ALA A 110 -3.84 8.66 8.30
N LEU A 111 -4.71 8.01 9.05
CA LEU A 111 -5.95 7.41 8.56
C LEU A 111 -7.13 8.31 8.92
N GLY A 112 -7.66 9.01 7.92
CA GLY A 112 -8.75 9.97 8.06
C GLY A 112 -10.14 9.33 8.01
N PRO A 113 -11.21 10.17 7.96
CA PRO A 113 -12.61 9.74 7.97
C PRO A 113 -12.98 8.74 6.88
N GLN A 114 -12.31 8.74 5.74
CA GLN A 114 -12.54 7.79 4.66
C GLN A 114 -12.20 6.34 5.01
N TYR A 115 -11.49 6.11 6.11
CA TYR A 115 -11.12 4.79 6.64
C TYR A 115 -11.90 4.41 7.89
N GLU A 116 -12.97 5.15 8.23
CA GLU A 116 -13.80 4.90 9.40
C GLU A 116 -14.53 3.57 9.28
N GLY A 117 -14.62 2.85 10.41
CA GLY A 117 -15.48 1.70 10.63
C GLY A 117 -16.50 2.02 11.74
N PRO A 118 -16.31 1.56 12.97
CA PRO A 118 -17.09 2.08 14.10
C PRO A 118 -16.78 3.57 14.33
N ALA A 119 -17.75 4.33 14.84
CA ALA A 119 -17.63 5.78 15.01
C ALA A 119 -16.31 6.22 15.67
N GLY A 120 -15.55 7.04 14.98
CA GLY A 120 -14.23 7.55 15.40
C GLY A 120 -13.08 6.55 15.37
N LEU A 121 -13.29 5.33 14.86
CA LEU A 121 -12.29 4.27 14.83
C LEU A 121 -11.97 3.84 13.38
N VAL A 122 -10.72 3.48 13.14
CA VAL A 122 -10.30 2.87 11.89
C VAL A 122 -10.99 1.52 11.68
N HIS A 123 -11.49 1.28 10.48
CA HIS A 123 -12.09 -0.01 10.12
C HIS A 123 -11.06 -1.15 10.23
N GLY A 124 -11.44 -2.26 10.88
CA GLY A 124 -10.54 -3.38 11.12
C GLY A 124 -9.94 -3.98 9.83
N GLY A 125 -10.69 -4.01 8.73
CA GLY A 125 -10.18 -4.43 7.42
C GLY A 125 -9.10 -3.51 6.84
N VAL A 126 -9.13 -2.20 7.17
CA VAL A 126 -8.07 -1.25 6.78
C VAL A 126 -6.79 -1.55 7.56
N LEU A 127 -6.89 -1.83 8.86
CA LEU A 127 -5.74 -2.26 9.66
C LEU A 127 -5.15 -3.57 9.15
N ALA A 128 -6.00 -4.54 8.74
CA ALA A 128 -5.55 -5.79 8.15
C ALA A 128 -4.81 -5.54 6.80
N LEU A 129 -5.32 -4.65 5.96
CA LEU A 129 -4.68 -4.23 4.71
C LEU A 129 -3.28 -3.62 4.95
N VAL A 130 -3.17 -2.73 5.96
CA VAL A 130 -1.88 -2.12 6.35
C VAL A 130 -0.92 -3.18 6.89
N PHE A 131 -1.40 -4.09 7.74
CA PHE A 131 -0.59 -5.21 8.26
C PHE A 131 -0.08 -6.10 7.14
N ASP A 132 -0.92 -6.50 6.20
CA ASP A 132 -0.52 -7.37 5.10
C ASP A 132 0.66 -6.81 4.33
N GLN A 133 0.58 -5.51 3.98
CA GLN A 133 1.66 -4.83 3.28
C GLN A 133 2.91 -4.67 4.15
N LEU A 134 2.76 -4.23 5.41
CA LEU A 134 3.89 -4.00 6.31
C LEU A 134 4.67 -5.31 6.55
N LEU A 135 3.96 -6.40 6.86
CA LEU A 135 4.58 -7.69 7.13
C LEU A 135 5.24 -8.27 5.86
N GLY A 136 4.55 -8.18 4.71
CA GLY A 136 5.08 -8.65 3.43
C GLY A 136 6.33 -7.90 2.98
N SER A 137 6.32 -6.57 3.09
CA SER A 137 7.49 -5.73 2.77
C SER A 137 8.66 -5.97 3.74
N THR A 138 8.37 -6.28 5.01
CA THR A 138 9.42 -6.67 5.98
C THR A 138 10.10 -7.97 5.56
N ALA A 139 9.33 -8.98 5.18
CA ALA A 139 9.88 -10.24 4.67
C ALA A 139 10.72 -10.03 3.41
N GLU A 140 10.26 -9.21 2.49
CA GLU A 140 10.97 -8.88 1.27
C GLU A 140 12.30 -8.17 1.55
N PHE A 141 12.29 -7.11 2.37
CA PHE A 141 13.49 -6.37 2.74
C PHE A 141 14.55 -7.25 3.43
N GLN A 142 14.12 -8.22 4.24
CA GLN A 142 15.01 -9.20 4.89
C GLN A 142 15.48 -10.32 3.94
N GLY A 143 15.17 -10.25 2.64
CA GLY A 143 15.61 -11.23 1.64
C GLY A 143 14.86 -12.57 1.67
N VAL A 144 13.73 -12.64 2.35
CA VAL A 144 12.88 -13.84 2.49
C VAL A 144 11.45 -13.60 2.00
N PRO A 145 11.27 -13.11 0.74
CA PRO A 145 9.99 -12.69 0.21
C PRO A 145 9.00 -13.85 0.08
N GLY A 146 7.72 -13.53 0.11
CA GLY A 146 6.66 -14.51 -0.09
C GLY A 146 5.31 -13.84 -0.37
N MET A 147 4.39 -14.61 -0.93
CA MET A 147 2.99 -14.20 -1.03
C MET A 147 2.26 -14.56 0.27
N THR A 148 1.34 -13.72 0.68
CA THR A 148 0.54 -13.94 1.89
C THR A 148 -0.24 -15.24 1.78
N GLY A 149 0.09 -16.21 2.62
CA GLY A 149 -0.64 -17.46 2.76
C GLY A 149 -1.67 -17.41 3.90
N THR A 150 -1.32 -16.71 4.99
CA THR A 150 -2.20 -16.51 6.14
C THR A 150 -1.86 -15.17 6.79
N LEU A 151 -2.90 -14.44 7.15
CA LEU A 151 -2.79 -13.24 7.99
C LEU A 151 -3.75 -13.39 9.16
N THR A 152 -3.23 -13.30 10.37
CA THR A 152 -4.03 -13.32 11.61
C THR A 152 -3.90 -11.99 12.30
N VAL A 153 -5.01 -11.30 12.52
CA VAL A 153 -5.06 -10.01 13.21
C VAL A 153 -5.79 -10.15 14.54
N ARG A 154 -5.18 -9.64 15.61
CA ARG A 154 -5.78 -9.55 16.94
C ARG A 154 -5.99 -8.08 17.29
N TYR A 155 -7.25 -7.66 17.37
CA TYR A 155 -7.63 -6.32 17.78
C TYR A 155 -7.68 -6.26 19.31
N ARG A 156 -6.75 -5.55 19.93
CA ARG A 156 -6.64 -5.43 21.39
C ARG A 156 -7.55 -4.35 21.94
N ARG A 157 -7.76 -3.29 21.14
CA ARG A 157 -8.69 -2.19 21.40
C ARG A 157 -9.05 -1.49 20.09
N GLY A 158 -10.04 -0.59 20.11
CA GLY A 158 -10.31 0.28 18.97
C GLY A 158 -9.11 1.15 18.64
N THR A 159 -8.77 1.24 17.37
CA THR A 159 -7.71 2.14 16.86
C THR A 159 -8.37 3.45 16.46
N PRO A 160 -8.11 4.58 17.14
CA PRO A 160 -8.68 5.87 16.77
C PRO A 160 -8.26 6.28 15.35
N LEU A 161 -9.12 7.06 14.66
CA LEU A 161 -8.72 7.78 13.46
C LEU A 161 -7.56 8.76 13.80
N GLY A 162 -6.67 8.98 12.85
CA GLY A 162 -5.49 9.81 13.03
C GLY A 162 -4.21 9.07 12.69
N VAL A 163 -3.10 9.47 13.28
CA VAL A 163 -1.79 8.87 13.01
C VAL A 163 -1.66 7.53 13.73
N ILE A 164 -1.37 6.48 12.97
CA ILE A 164 -0.99 5.18 13.50
C ILE A 164 0.49 4.93 13.26
N ARG A 165 1.13 4.19 14.16
CA ARG A 165 2.47 3.62 13.99
C ARG A 165 2.38 2.12 13.85
N GLY A 166 2.94 1.58 12.75
CA GLY A 166 3.09 0.14 12.51
C GLY A 166 4.55 -0.27 12.60
N GLU A 167 4.82 -1.43 13.21
CA GLU A 167 6.16 -2.04 13.24
C GLU A 167 6.04 -3.53 12.97
N ALA A 168 7.02 -4.11 12.23
CA ALA A 168 7.06 -5.54 11.95
C ALA A 168 8.49 -6.07 11.89
N ARG A 169 8.63 -7.35 12.23
CA ARG A 169 9.90 -8.08 12.16
C ARG A 169 9.68 -9.52 11.70
N VAL A 170 10.68 -10.09 11.03
CA VAL A 170 10.70 -11.52 10.75
C VAL A 170 10.94 -12.26 12.08
N ASP A 171 10.05 -13.19 12.40
CA ASP A 171 10.18 -14.07 13.56
C ASP A 171 11.06 -15.27 13.23
N ARG A 172 10.76 -15.97 12.15
CA ARG A 172 11.53 -17.15 11.70
C ARG A 172 11.22 -17.52 10.25
N VAL A 173 12.08 -18.36 9.68
CA VAL A 173 11.91 -18.93 8.34
C VAL A 173 11.95 -20.46 8.45
N GLU A 174 10.96 -21.13 7.85
CA GLU A 174 10.84 -22.58 7.81
C GLU A 174 10.65 -23.06 6.35
N GLY A 175 11.73 -23.47 5.72
CA GLY A 175 11.73 -23.88 4.31
C GLY A 175 11.27 -22.75 3.38
N VAL A 176 10.07 -22.86 2.80
CA VAL A 176 9.49 -21.85 1.89
C VAL A 176 8.55 -20.87 2.59
N LYS A 177 8.44 -20.96 3.91
CA LYS A 177 7.55 -20.13 4.72
C LYS A 177 8.35 -19.15 5.57
N THR A 178 7.96 -17.88 5.49
CA THR A 178 8.46 -16.81 6.36
C THR A 178 7.34 -16.40 7.32
N PHE A 179 7.64 -16.40 8.61
CA PHE A 179 6.73 -15.97 9.67
C PHE A 179 7.13 -14.56 10.10
N VAL A 180 6.19 -13.65 10.05
CA VAL A 180 6.41 -12.24 10.37
C VAL A 180 5.39 -11.81 11.40
N THR A 181 5.82 -11.06 12.41
CA THR A 181 4.95 -10.47 13.42
C THR A 181 4.97 -8.96 13.31
N GLY A 182 3.84 -8.32 13.64
CA GLY A 182 3.73 -6.88 13.63
C GLY A 182 2.74 -6.34 14.65
N THR A 183 2.88 -5.05 14.93
CA THR A 183 2.02 -4.31 15.85
C THR A 183 1.57 -2.99 15.24
N ILE A 184 0.38 -2.54 15.61
CA ILE A 184 -0.08 -1.15 15.36
C ILE A 184 -0.37 -0.50 16.71
N SER A 185 0.12 0.73 16.87
CA SER A 185 -0.06 1.56 18.05
C SER A 185 -0.50 2.97 17.68
N VAL A 186 -1.15 3.66 18.64
CA VAL A 186 -1.48 5.09 18.59
C VAL A 186 -0.98 5.70 19.89
N ASP A 187 -0.21 6.78 19.81
CA ASP A 187 0.40 7.45 20.97
C ASP A 187 1.14 6.48 21.91
N GLY A 188 1.86 5.51 21.32
CA GLY A 188 2.59 4.48 22.03
C GLY A 188 1.72 3.37 22.66
N GLN A 189 0.39 3.42 22.50
CA GLN A 189 -0.52 2.41 23.02
C GLN A 189 -0.84 1.37 21.96
N LEU A 190 -0.53 0.10 22.22
CA LEU A 190 -0.87 -1.02 21.35
C LEU A 190 -2.37 -1.12 21.10
N THR A 191 -2.79 -1.14 19.84
CA THR A 191 -4.19 -1.30 19.44
C THR A 191 -4.47 -2.61 18.73
N ALA A 192 -3.51 -3.07 17.89
CA ALA A 192 -3.64 -4.34 17.17
C ALA A 192 -2.28 -5.04 17.01
N GLU A 193 -2.34 -6.36 16.88
CA GLU A 193 -1.19 -7.24 16.57
C GLU A 193 -1.52 -8.13 15.39
N SER A 194 -0.49 -8.51 14.64
CA SER A 194 -0.66 -9.44 13.52
C SER A 194 0.48 -10.44 13.43
N GLU A 195 0.13 -11.63 12.95
CA GLU A 195 1.05 -12.67 12.51
C GLU A 195 0.75 -12.99 11.04
N GLY A 196 1.76 -12.95 10.18
CA GLY A 196 1.67 -13.32 8.77
C GLY A 196 2.53 -14.52 8.44
N ILE A 197 2.03 -15.41 7.58
CA ILE A 197 2.81 -16.50 6.98
C ILE A 197 2.91 -16.21 5.50
N PHE A 198 4.10 -15.90 5.04
CA PHE A 198 4.41 -15.62 3.64
C PHE A 198 5.06 -16.84 3.00
N ILE A 199 4.60 -17.21 1.81
CA ILE A 199 5.02 -18.44 1.14
C ILE A 199 5.72 -18.07 -0.16
N LEU A 200 6.98 -18.48 -0.32
CA LEU A 200 7.68 -18.33 -1.58
C LEU A 200 6.97 -19.18 -2.65
N PRO A 201 6.37 -18.56 -3.68
CA PRO A 201 5.59 -19.30 -4.68
C PRO A 201 6.48 -20.22 -5.53
N ARG A 202 5.89 -21.28 -6.09
CA ARG A 202 6.65 -22.31 -6.83
C ARG A 202 7.48 -21.73 -7.98
N TRP A 203 6.95 -20.75 -8.69
CA TRP A 203 7.65 -20.12 -9.81
C TRP A 203 8.88 -19.31 -9.38
N ALA A 204 8.94 -18.83 -8.12
CA ALA A 204 10.06 -18.06 -7.58
C ALA A 204 11.11 -18.92 -6.85
N ARG A 205 10.92 -20.25 -6.80
CA ARG A 205 11.85 -21.20 -6.12
C ARG A 205 13.00 -21.66 -7.02
N GLY A 206 13.00 -21.33 -8.31
CA GLY A 206 14.04 -21.66 -9.28
C GLY A 206 14.97 -20.49 -9.56
N GLU A 207 15.75 -20.59 -10.64
CA GLU A 207 16.55 -19.48 -11.16
C GLU A 207 15.61 -18.46 -11.82
N VAL A 208 15.32 -17.39 -11.10
CA VAL A 208 14.60 -16.20 -11.59
C VAL A 208 15.43 -14.95 -11.29
N PRO A 209 15.33 -13.89 -12.10
CA PRO A 209 16.01 -12.62 -11.79
C PRO A 209 15.69 -12.13 -10.38
N ASP A 210 16.69 -11.63 -9.65
CA ASP A 210 16.53 -11.17 -8.27
C ASP A 210 15.44 -10.09 -8.14
N ALA A 211 15.36 -9.16 -9.08
CA ALA A 211 14.31 -8.15 -9.12
C ALA A 211 12.90 -8.75 -9.17
N MET A 212 12.73 -9.88 -9.86
CA MET A 212 11.45 -10.60 -9.95
C MET A 212 11.17 -11.42 -8.69
N ARG A 213 12.20 -12.02 -8.08
CA ARG A 213 12.10 -12.74 -6.81
C ARG A 213 11.73 -11.80 -5.67
N ASN A 214 12.39 -10.64 -5.61
CA ASN A 214 12.19 -9.64 -4.57
C ASN A 214 10.88 -8.85 -4.72
N SER A 215 10.10 -9.05 -5.79
CA SER A 215 8.78 -8.45 -5.95
C SER A 215 7.62 -9.42 -5.70
N VAL A 216 7.90 -10.60 -5.14
CA VAL A 216 6.88 -11.64 -4.85
C VAL A 216 5.82 -11.17 -3.88
N GLY A 217 6.12 -10.27 -2.96
CA GLY A 217 5.19 -9.75 -1.97
C GLY A 217 4.42 -8.49 -2.40
N GLU A 218 4.73 -7.89 -3.54
CA GLU A 218 4.15 -6.64 -4.02
C GLU A 218 3.00 -6.81 -5.04
N GLY A 219 2.59 -8.05 -5.29
CA GLY A 219 1.54 -8.38 -6.27
C GLY A 219 0.14 -8.38 -5.71
#